data_9a723fc52dc641b15e660db903e02339
#
_entry.id   9a723fc52dc641b15e660db903e02339
#
_cell.length_a   1.000
_cell.length_b   1.000
_cell.length_c   1.000
_cell.angle_alpha   90.00
_cell.angle_beta   90.00
_cell.angle_gamma   90.00
#
_symmetry.space_group_name_H-M   'P 1'
#
loop_
_entity.id
_entity.type
_entity.pdbx_description
1 polymer ?
#
loop_
_entity_poly.entity_id
_entity_poly.type
_entity_poly.pdbx_seq_one_letter_code
_entity_poly.pdbx_strand_id
1 'polypeptide(L)'
;LLVSIFLYFRSWSSQASQGLIRWRPFLGFIVTTAFAGSLGVVHSLKWVIGRARPYEVWGQSWPFSEWYEFGPHFINEGLYQGSFPSGHSAVILSLLTLSYIWFNGGSNRPRARSLAISWGVIVIILTVMMGIGRAISASHWLTDSLGMILPTWAVLHLLFFHLLKLPVQLEYFRSSPSLTDLPRFWELKFCGLCLPILLGMMFIIFGFRSVRFQETPWLLSMVLIGVLLVSFFWPRMKSFYSQVFQIIHGNPETENVRTK
;
A
#
# COMPACT_ATOMS: atom_id res chain seq x y z
N LEU A 1 -5.92 -13.37 3.54
CA LEU A 1 -4.56 -12.85 3.47
C LEU A 1 -3.51 -13.94 3.71
N LEU A 2 -3.56 -14.69 4.83
CA LEU A 2 -2.55 -15.73 5.13
C LEU A 2 -2.44 -16.77 4.01
N VAL A 3 -3.56 -17.23 3.46
CA VAL A 3 -3.57 -18.15 2.31
C VAL A 3 -2.89 -17.50 1.08
N SER A 4 -3.18 -16.24 0.80
CA SER A 4 -2.56 -15.53 -0.33
C SER A 4 -1.04 -15.37 -0.14
N ILE A 5 -0.59 -15.09 1.08
CA ILE A 5 0.83 -15.03 1.43
C ILE A 5 1.48 -16.40 1.21
N PHE A 6 0.90 -17.47 1.74
CA PHE A 6 1.40 -18.83 1.55
C PHE A 6 1.49 -19.20 0.07
N LEU A 7 0.43 -18.97 -0.70
CA LEU A 7 0.40 -19.24 -2.15
C LEU A 7 1.41 -18.38 -2.91
N TYR A 8 1.61 -17.12 -2.51
CA TYR A 8 2.62 -16.25 -3.10
C TYR A 8 4.02 -16.85 -2.92
N PHE A 9 4.43 -17.23 -1.70
CA PHE A 9 5.72 -17.86 -1.48
C PHE A 9 5.83 -19.19 -2.21
N ARG A 10 4.79 -20.02 -2.20
CA ARG A 10 4.73 -21.28 -2.92
C ARG A 10 4.89 -21.11 -4.43
N SER A 11 4.37 -20.02 -4.99
CA SER A 11 4.47 -19.71 -6.43
C SER A 11 5.91 -19.48 -6.90
N TRP A 12 6.84 -19.17 -6.01
CA TRP A 12 8.26 -18.97 -6.29
C TRP A 12 9.12 -20.25 -6.08
N SER A 13 8.50 -21.35 -5.68
CA SER A 13 9.17 -22.64 -5.57
C SER A 13 9.44 -23.21 -6.96
N SER A 14 10.56 -23.95 -7.10
CA SER A 14 10.87 -24.73 -8.32
C SER A 14 9.82 -25.80 -8.65
N GLN A 15 9.05 -26.23 -7.63
CA GLN A 15 7.97 -27.22 -7.76
C GLN A 15 6.59 -26.57 -7.95
N ALA A 16 6.50 -25.25 -8.22
CA ALA A 16 5.24 -24.58 -8.41
C ALA A 16 4.54 -25.07 -9.69
N SER A 17 3.25 -25.36 -9.60
CA SER A 17 2.45 -25.70 -10.79
C SER A 17 2.33 -24.50 -11.75
N GLN A 18 2.19 -24.75 -13.04
CA GLN A 18 2.04 -23.72 -14.05
C GLN A 18 0.81 -22.81 -13.76
N GLY A 19 -0.28 -23.39 -13.23
CA GLY A 19 -1.45 -22.63 -12.80
C GLY A 19 -1.09 -21.62 -11.71
N LEU A 20 -0.34 -22.05 -10.68
CA LEU A 20 0.06 -21.17 -9.57
C LEU A 20 1.01 -20.06 -10.04
N ILE A 21 1.91 -20.37 -10.99
CA ILE A 21 2.81 -19.38 -11.57
C ILE A 21 2.02 -18.28 -12.31
N ARG A 22 1.00 -18.65 -13.08
CA ARG A 22 0.14 -17.68 -13.76
C ARG A 22 -0.63 -16.78 -12.79
N TRP A 23 -0.90 -17.24 -11.58
CA TRP A 23 -1.55 -16.45 -10.53
C TRP A 23 -0.59 -15.56 -9.74
N ARG A 24 0.72 -15.71 -9.92
CA ARG A 24 1.74 -14.95 -9.17
C ARG A 24 1.55 -13.44 -9.22
N PRO A 25 1.28 -12.78 -10.37
CA PRO A 25 1.07 -11.33 -10.39
C PRO A 25 -0.08 -10.89 -9.48
N PHE A 26 -1.18 -11.64 -9.46
CA PHE A 26 -2.32 -11.35 -8.60
C PHE A 26 -2.00 -11.57 -7.12
N LEU A 27 -1.28 -12.63 -6.80
CA LEU A 27 -0.83 -12.91 -5.43
C LEU A 27 0.14 -11.83 -4.95
N GLY A 28 1.09 -11.43 -5.79
CA GLY A 28 1.99 -10.31 -5.54
C GLY A 28 1.22 -9.01 -5.28
N PHE A 29 0.22 -8.70 -6.09
CA PHE A 29 -0.64 -7.53 -5.90
C PHE A 29 -1.40 -7.57 -4.57
N ILE A 30 -2.04 -8.70 -4.20
CA ILE A 30 -2.77 -8.85 -2.92
C ILE A 30 -1.82 -8.63 -1.74
N VAL A 31 -0.66 -9.29 -1.76
CA VAL A 31 0.32 -9.21 -0.67
C VAL A 31 0.90 -7.80 -0.57
N THR A 32 1.30 -7.21 -1.70
CA THR A 32 1.84 -5.84 -1.74
C THR A 32 0.81 -4.81 -1.26
N THR A 33 -0.46 -4.96 -1.65
CA THR A 33 -1.54 -4.07 -1.19
C THR A 33 -1.73 -4.14 0.32
N ALA A 34 -1.67 -5.34 0.90
CA ALA A 34 -1.77 -5.49 2.35
C ALA A 34 -0.62 -4.78 3.09
N PHE A 35 0.60 -4.88 2.58
CA PHE A 35 1.76 -4.18 3.15
C PHE A 35 1.68 -2.67 2.91
N ALA A 36 1.47 -2.22 1.68
CA ALA A 36 1.43 -0.80 1.34
C ALA A 36 0.23 -0.07 2.00
N GLY A 37 -0.95 -0.70 2.05
CA GLY A 37 -2.14 -0.11 2.63
C GLY A 37 -2.06 -0.04 4.15
N SER A 38 -1.83 -1.17 4.84
CA SER A 38 -1.87 -1.21 6.30
C SER A 38 -0.58 -0.68 6.94
N LEU A 39 0.60 -1.16 6.54
CA LEU A 39 1.86 -0.70 7.13
C LEU A 39 2.33 0.63 6.55
N GLY A 40 2.20 0.81 5.24
CA GLY A 40 2.62 2.03 4.57
C GLY A 40 1.70 3.20 4.89
N VAL A 41 0.53 3.23 4.27
CA VAL A 41 -0.35 4.42 4.29
C VAL A 41 -0.97 4.65 5.66
N VAL A 42 -1.57 3.62 6.28
CA VAL A 42 -2.29 3.80 7.55
C VAL A 42 -1.36 4.30 8.65
N HIS A 43 -0.22 3.62 8.87
CA HIS A 43 0.66 4.01 9.97
C HIS A 43 1.36 5.34 9.71
N SER A 44 1.77 5.59 8.46
CA SER A 44 2.37 6.87 8.09
C SER A 44 1.42 8.03 8.37
N LEU A 45 0.16 7.92 7.91
CA LEU A 45 -0.83 8.97 8.13
C LEU A 45 -1.21 9.11 9.61
N LYS A 46 -1.31 8.01 10.37
CA LYS A 46 -1.57 8.07 11.82
C LYS A 46 -0.53 8.88 12.55
N TRP A 47 0.73 8.66 12.22
CA TRP A 47 1.84 9.39 12.84
C TRP A 47 1.90 10.85 12.38
N VAL A 48 1.75 11.08 11.07
CA VAL A 48 1.88 12.42 10.51
C VAL A 48 0.73 13.31 10.98
N ILE A 49 -0.51 12.81 10.97
CA ILE A 49 -1.69 13.61 11.30
C ILE A 49 -1.88 13.66 12.82
N GLY A 50 -1.77 12.55 13.54
CA GLY A 50 -1.84 12.51 14.99
C GLY A 50 -3.17 13.00 15.57
N ARG A 51 -4.31 12.73 14.91
CA ARG A 51 -5.64 13.17 15.31
C ARG A 51 -6.09 12.48 16.61
N ALA A 52 -6.65 13.25 17.56
CA ALA A 52 -7.22 12.71 18.78
C ALA A 52 -8.48 11.87 18.50
N ARG A 53 -8.68 10.83 19.31
CA ARG A 53 -9.85 9.96 19.22
C ARG A 53 -11.05 10.57 19.91
N PRO A 54 -12.30 10.18 19.53
CA PRO A 54 -13.50 10.69 20.21
C PRO A 54 -13.45 10.53 21.73
N TYR A 55 -13.06 9.36 22.24
CA TYR A 55 -13.00 9.13 23.70
C TYR A 55 -11.97 10.02 24.41
N GLU A 56 -10.89 10.41 23.75
CA GLU A 56 -9.86 11.30 24.28
C GLU A 56 -10.37 12.75 24.35
N VAL A 57 -11.10 13.19 23.33
CA VAL A 57 -11.69 14.52 23.28
C VAL A 57 -12.84 14.65 24.29
N TRP A 58 -13.71 13.65 24.35
CA TRP A 58 -14.82 13.66 25.32
C TRP A 58 -14.35 13.51 26.76
N GLY A 59 -13.25 12.79 26.98
CA GLY A 59 -12.55 12.71 28.28
C GLY A 59 -11.70 13.92 28.60
N GLN A 60 -11.72 14.96 27.77
CA GLN A 60 -10.96 16.22 27.94
C GLN A 60 -9.44 16.02 28.05
N SER A 61 -8.93 14.90 27.59
CA SER A 61 -7.49 14.60 27.58
C SER A 61 -6.77 15.37 26.46
N TRP A 62 -7.43 15.52 25.30
CA TRP A 62 -6.88 16.14 24.11
C TRP A 62 -7.90 17.03 23.40
N PRO A 63 -7.48 18.14 22.77
CA PRO A 63 -8.37 18.96 21.97
C PRO A 63 -8.85 18.24 20.70
N PHE A 64 -10.04 18.60 20.24
CA PHE A 64 -10.52 18.15 18.93
C PHE A 64 -9.69 18.76 17.82
N SER A 65 -9.45 17.99 16.75
CA SER A 65 -8.87 18.44 15.49
C SER A 65 -9.66 17.86 14.31
N GLU A 66 -9.75 18.64 13.24
CA GLU A 66 -10.37 18.18 12.00
C GLU A 66 -9.48 17.11 11.31
N TRP A 67 -10.06 16.35 10.39
CA TRP A 67 -9.35 15.26 9.72
C TRP A 67 -8.21 15.73 8.78
N TYR A 68 -8.23 16.98 8.37
CA TYR A 68 -7.21 17.64 7.54
C TYR A 68 -6.21 18.49 8.36
N GLU A 69 -6.38 18.55 9.67
CA GLU A 69 -5.49 19.28 10.57
C GLU A 69 -4.52 18.33 11.28
N PHE A 70 -3.34 18.83 11.60
CA PHE A 70 -2.46 18.13 12.51
C PHE A 70 -3.06 18.14 13.91
N GLY A 71 -3.31 16.95 14.43
CA GLY A 71 -3.84 16.76 15.77
C GLY A 71 -2.74 16.87 16.85
N PRO A 72 -3.15 16.74 18.13
CA PRO A 72 -2.27 16.93 19.28
C PRO A 72 -1.25 15.81 19.47
N HIS A 73 -1.55 14.58 19.01
CA HIS A 73 -0.62 13.47 19.16
C HIS A 73 0.60 13.65 18.28
N PHE A 74 1.76 13.41 18.87
CA PHE A 74 3.02 13.47 18.18
C PHE A 74 3.83 12.18 18.41
N ILE A 75 5.09 12.17 18.04
CA ILE A 75 5.96 10.99 18.08
C ILE A 75 6.07 10.35 19.48
N ASN A 76 5.91 11.15 20.54
CA ASN A 76 5.97 10.68 21.93
C ASN A 76 4.81 9.77 22.32
N GLU A 77 3.69 9.85 21.59
CA GLU A 77 2.46 9.12 21.88
C GLU A 77 2.45 7.70 21.28
N GLY A 78 3.46 7.36 20.51
CA GLY A 78 3.63 6.04 19.91
C GLY A 78 2.85 5.82 18.60
N LEU A 79 3.09 4.64 18.01
CA LEU A 79 2.69 4.27 16.65
C LEU A 79 1.18 4.26 16.39
N TYR A 80 0.37 4.02 17.42
CA TYR A 80 -1.04 3.67 17.27
C TYR A 80 -2.00 4.70 17.84
N GLN A 81 -1.50 5.83 18.34
CA GLN A 81 -2.34 6.78 19.07
C GLN A 81 -3.30 7.57 18.16
N GLY A 82 -2.84 8.07 17.01
CA GLY A 82 -3.71 8.84 16.12
C GLY A 82 -4.98 8.08 15.65
N SER A 83 -6.11 8.78 15.61
CA SER A 83 -7.38 8.18 15.15
C SER A 83 -7.44 8.07 13.63
N PHE A 84 -6.96 9.07 12.88
CA PHE A 84 -7.01 9.12 11.43
C PHE A 84 -5.73 8.55 10.80
N PRO A 85 -5.85 7.71 9.78
CA PRO A 85 -7.06 7.07 9.27
C PRO A 85 -7.40 5.77 10.03
N SER A 86 -8.62 5.24 9.84
CA SER A 86 -9.03 3.99 10.45
C SER A 86 -8.35 2.77 9.81
N GLY A 87 -7.50 2.08 10.58
CA GLY A 87 -6.84 0.85 10.13
C GLY A 87 -7.82 -0.31 9.86
N HIS A 88 -8.89 -0.42 10.62
CA HIS A 88 -9.92 -1.44 10.39
C HIS A 88 -10.61 -1.24 9.04
N SER A 89 -10.93 0.01 8.69
CA SER A 89 -11.49 0.35 7.38
C SER A 89 -10.51 0.05 6.25
N ALA A 90 -9.22 0.30 6.44
CA ALA A 90 -8.19 -0.03 5.45
C ALA A 90 -8.09 -1.54 5.18
N VAL A 91 -8.21 -2.37 6.23
CA VAL A 91 -8.22 -3.84 6.07
C VAL A 91 -9.41 -4.30 5.25
N ILE A 92 -10.63 -3.78 5.52
CA ILE A 92 -11.81 -4.12 4.72
C ILE A 92 -11.64 -3.62 3.28
N LEU A 93 -11.20 -2.37 3.10
CA LEU A 93 -10.98 -1.79 1.77
C LEU A 93 -9.92 -2.53 0.96
N SER A 94 -8.97 -3.22 1.60
CA SER A 94 -7.98 -4.05 0.88
C SER A 94 -8.64 -5.19 0.10
N LEU A 95 -9.86 -5.60 0.45
CA LEU A 95 -10.64 -6.59 -0.30
C LEU A 95 -11.07 -6.09 -1.70
N LEU A 96 -10.98 -4.77 -1.97
CA LEU A 96 -11.14 -4.23 -3.32
C LEU A 96 -10.10 -4.76 -4.32
N THR A 97 -9.00 -5.35 -3.84
CA THR A 97 -8.03 -6.07 -4.71
C THR A 97 -8.73 -7.09 -5.60
N LEU A 98 -9.74 -7.81 -5.07
CA LEU A 98 -10.50 -8.79 -5.86
C LEU A 98 -11.32 -8.11 -6.96
N SER A 99 -11.93 -6.95 -6.68
CA SER A 99 -12.63 -6.17 -7.72
C SER A 99 -11.68 -5.77 -8.85
N TYR A 100 -10.47 -5.31 -8.53
CA TYR A 100 -9.44 -4.99 -9.53
C TYR A 100 -9.04 -6.21 -10.36
N ILE A 101 -8.83 -7.36 -9.71
CA ILE A 101 -8.46 -8.62 -10.38
C ILE A 101 -9.57 -9.08 -11.33
N TRP A 102 -10.83 -9.10 -10.89
CA TRP A 102 -11.96 -9.54 -11.72
C TRP A 102 -12.28 -8.56 -12.84
N PHE A 103 -12.15 -7.26 -12.60
CA PHE A 103 -12.44 -6.24 -13.59
C PHE A 103 -11.39 -6.19 -14.71
N ASN A 104 -10.11 -6.35 -14.36
CA ASN A 104 -8.97 -6.14 -15.25
C ASN A 104 -8.18 -7.41 -15.58
N GLY A 105 -8.54 -8.57 -15.01
CA GLY A 105 -7.80 -9.84 -15.13
C GLY A 105 -7.85 -10.52 -16.50
N GLY A 106 -8.18 -9.78 -17.55
CA GLY A 106 -8.12 -10.25 -18.93
C GLY A 106 -9.30 -11.09 -19.39
N SER A 107 -10.35 -11.18 -18.59
CA SER A 107 -11.62 -11.78 -18.99
C SER A 107 -12.61 -10.68 -19.40
N ASN A 108 -12.80 -10.47 -20.70
CA ASN A 108 -13.85 -9.58 -21.22
C ASN A 108 -15.28 -10.13 -20.98
N ARG A 109 -15.43 -11.01 -19.99
CA ARG A 109 -16.73 -11.64 -19.67
C ARG A 109 -17.59 -10.66 -18.88
N PRO A 110 -18.80 -10.34 -19.33
CA PRO A 110 -19.71 -9.43 -18.60
C PRO A 110 -19.95 -9.85 -17.16
N ARG A 111 -20.01 -11.17 -16.90
CA ARG A 111 -20.15 -11.75 -15.56
C ARG A 111 -19.01 -11.36 -14.61
N ALA A 112 -17.76 -11.35 -15.07
CA ALA A 112 -16.62 -10.97 -14.24
C ALA A 112 -16.68 -9.50 -13.85
N ARG A 113 -17.09 -8.61 -14.78
CA ARG A 113 -17.29 -7.19 -14.49
C ARG A 113 -18.42 -6.94 -13.50
N SER A 114 -19.57 -7.62 -13.69
CA SER A 114 -20.69 -7.54 -12.75
C SER A 114 -20.26 -7.99 -11.35
N LEU A 115 -19.56 -9.13 -11.25
CA LEU A 115 -19.03 -9.64 -9.98
C LEU A 115 -18.05 -8.63 -9.32
N ALA A 116 -17.16 -8.03 -10.09
CA ALA A 116 -16.22 -7.03 -9.61
C ALA A 116 -16.93 -5.81 -9.02
N ILE A 117 -17.95 -5.30 -9.72
CA ILE A 117 -18.74 -4.15 -9.26
C ILE A 117 -19.53 -4.52 -8.01
N SER A 118 -20.26 -5.64 -8.03
CA SER A 118 -21.06 -6.10 -6.87
C SER A 118 -20.19 -6.30 -5.63
N TRP A 119 -19.01 -6.91 -5.79
CA TRP A 119 -18.06 -7.08 -4.72
C TRP A 119 -17.54 -5.73 -4.20
N GLY A 120 -17.20 -4.80 -5.10
CA GLY A 120 -16.78 -3.45 -4.73
C GLY A 120 -17.84 -2.73 -3.90
N VAL A 121 -19.10 -2.79 -4.31
CA VAL A 121 -20.24 -2.22 -3.54
C VAL A 121 -20.34 -2.86 -2.16
N ILE A 122 -20.26 -4.19 -2.06
CA ILE A 122 -20.27 -4.91 -0.77
C ILE A 122 -19.13 -4.43 0.13
N VAL A 123 -17.91 -4.31 -0.39
CA VAL A 123 -16.76 -3.85 0.40
C VAL A 123 -16.95 -2.42 0.89
N ILE A 124 -17.51 -1.52 0.08
CA ILE A 124 -17.82 -0.14 0.52
C ILE A 124 -18.88 -0.15 1.63
N ILE A 125 -19.95 -0.94 1.48
CA ILE A 125 -20.99 -1.06 2.52
C ILE A 125 -20.38 -1.57 3.83
N LEU A 126 -19.56 -2.63 3.79
CA LEU A 126 -18.87 -3.18 4.96
C LEU A 126 -17.94 -2.13 5.60
N THR A 127 -17.28 -1.31 4.79
CA THR A 127 -16.41 -0.22 5.29
C THR A 127 -17.22 0.84 6.05
N VAL A 128 -18.38 1.24 5.50
CA VAL A 128 -19.29 2.18 6.18
C VAL A 128 -19.80 1.58 7.49
N MET A 129 -20.26 0.33 7.48
CA MET A 129 -20.72 -0.37 8.69
C MET A 129 -19.62 -0.46 9.76
N MET A 130 -18.38 -0.78 9.35
CA MET A 130 -17.23 -0.76 10.25
C MET A 130 -17.00 0.64 10.81
N GLY A 131 -17.09 1.68 9.97
CA GLY A 131 -16.94 3.07 10.38
C GLY A 131 -17.96 3.47 11.44
N ILE A 132 -19.22 3.11 11.26
CA ILE A 132 -20.30 3.36 12.22
C ILE A 132 -20.01 2.63 13.55
N GLY A 133 -19.64 1.34 13.50
CA GLY A 133 -19.31 0.57 14.71
C GLY A 133 -18.12 1.17 15.47
N ARG A 134 -17.11 1.66 14.76
CA ARG A 134 -15.95 2.32 15.38
C ARG A 134 -16.29 3.71 15.94
N ALA A 135 -17.25 4.42 15.35
CA ALA A 135 -17.73 5.70 15.87
C ALA A 135 -18.57 5.50 17.14
N ILE A 136 -19.46 4.49 17.16
CA ILE A 136 -20.25 4.14 18.36
C ILE A 136 -19.34 3.75 19.54
N SER A 137 -18.24 3.03 19.27
CA SER A 137 -17.25 2.66 20.29
C SER A 137 -16.31 3.82 20.69
N ALA A 138 -16.56 5.05 20.21
CA ALA A 138 -15.73 6.24 20.45
C ALA A 138 -14.23 6.07 20.07
N SER A 139 -13.89 5.05 19.29
CA SER A 139 -12.51 4.72 18.94
C SER A 139 -12.02 5.47 17.71
N HIS A 140 -12.94 5.86 16.82
CA HIS A 140 -12.69 6.60 15.60
C HIS A 140 -13.83 7.56 15.30
N TRP A 141 -13.51 8.69 14.66
CA TRP A 141 -14.50 9.53 14.01
C TRP A 141 -15.01 8.83 12.74
N LEU A 142 -16.25 9.07 12.35
CA LEU A 142 -16.79 8.52 11.09
C LEU A 142 -15.94 8.96 9.89
N THR A 143 -15.44 10.18 9.90
CA THR A 143 -14.52 10.74 8.90
C THR A 143 -13.20 9.99 8.80
N ASP A 144 -12.71 9.32 9.86
CA ASP A 144 -11.49 8.50 9.81
C ASP A 144 -11.68 7.27 8.93
N SER A 145 -12.88 6.73 8.90
CA SER A 145 -13.24 5.55 8.10
C SER A 145 -13.55 5.92 6.66
N LEU A 146 -14.35 6.96 6.46
CA LEU A 146 -14.70 7.46 5.11
C LEU A 146 -13.47 8.05 4.41
N GLY A 147 -12.66 8.81 5.15
CA GLY A 147 -11.41 9.38 4.63
C GLY A 147 -10.38 8.34 4.19
N MET A 148 -10.52 7.07 4.60
CA MET A 148 -9.64 5.98 4.14
C MET A 148 -9.98 5.46 2.74
N ILE A 149 -11.20 5.72 2.23
CA ILE A 149 -11.64 5.22 0.93
C ILE A 149 -10.74 5.73 -0.19
N LEU A 150 -10.50 7.03 -0.24
CA LEU A 150 -9.69 7.65 -1.30
C LEU A 150 -8.21 7.22 -1.27
N PRO A 151 -7.49 7.26 -0.13
CA PRO A 151 -6.12 6.79 -0.06
C PRO A 151 -5.98 5.30 -0.44
N THR A 152 -6.91 4.45 0.03
CA THR A 152 -6.87 3.01 -0.33
C THR A 152 -7.09 2.80 -1.81
N TRP A 153 -8.09 3.46 -2.39
CA TRP A 153 -8.33 3.40 -3.83
C TRP A 153 -7.11 3.88 -4.62
N ALA A 154 -6.51 5.00 -4.22
CA ALA A 154 -5.30 5.52 -4.88
C ALA A 154 -4.14 4.53 -4.81
N VAL A 155 -3.89 3.92 -3.65
CA VAL A 155 -2.85 2.88 -3.48
C VAL A 155 -3.11 1.68 -4.38
N LEU A 156 -4.34 1.16 -4.42
CA LEU A 156 -4.72 0.05 -5.28
C LEU A 156 -4.50 0.38 -6.76
N HIS A 157 -4.94 1.56 -7.18
CA HIS A 157 -4.79 2.02 -8.55
C HIS A 157 -3.32 2.19 -8.96
N LEU A 158 -2.53 2.86 -8.11
CA LEU A 158 -1.10 3.05 -8.32
C LEU A 158 -0.35 1.72 -8.36
N LEU A 159 -0.63 0.81 -7.43
CA LEU A 159 -0.01 -0.52 -7.43
C LEU A 159 -0.40 -1.30 -8.68
N PHE A 160 -1.69 -1.36 -9.04
CA PHE A 160 -2.16 -2.17 -10.15
C PHE A 160 -1.63 -1.70 -11.49
N PHE A 161 -1.75 -0.40 -11.80
CA PHE A 161 -1.46 0.12 -13.15
C PHE A 161 -0.06 0.71 -13.29
N HIS A 162 0.52 1.29 -12.24
CA HIS A 162 1.73 2.10 -12.36
C HIS A 162 2.97 1.47 -11.74
N LEU A 163 2.85 0.91 -10.53
CA LEU A 163 4.00 0.37 -9.82
C LEU A 163 4.25 -1.10 -10.16
N LEU A 164 3.25 -1.96 -9.99
CA LEU A 164 3.39 -3.37 -10.38
C LEU A 164 3.09 -3.60 -11.86
N LYS A 165 2.36 -2.69 -12.51
CA LYS A 165 1.97 -2.80 -13.93
C LYS A 165 1.38 -4.19 -14.23
N LEU A 166 0.40 -4.63 -13.45
CA LEU A 166 -0.16 -5.98 -13.58
C LEU A 166 -0.55 -6.37 -15.00
N PRO A 167 -1.18 -5.52 -15.83
CA PRO A 167 -1.50 -5.88 -17.20
C PRO A 167 -0.27 -6.35 -18.00
N VAL A 168 0.88 -5.69 -17.83
CA VAL A 168 2.14 -6.04 -18.49
C VAL A 168 2.71 -7.36 -17.94
N GLN A 169 2.66 -7.55 -16.62
CA GLN A 169 3.06 -8.81 -15.99
C GLN A 169 2.21 -10.00 -16.49
N LEU A 170 0.89 -9.81 -16.61
CA LEU A 170 -0.02 -10.86 -17.09
C LEU A 170 0.29 -11.27 -18.52
N GLU A 171 0.65 -10.31 -19.37
CA GLU A 171 1.11 -10.58 -20.75
C GLU A 171 2.41 -11.40 -20.73
N TYR A 172 3.41 -10.95 -19.96
CA TYR A 172 4.67 -11.67 -19.80
C TYR A 172 4.48 -13.12 -19.34
N PHE A 173 3.67 -13.36 -18.30
CA PHE A 173 3.43 -14.72 -17.81
C PHE A 173 2.54 -15.58 -18.72
N ARG A 174 1.86 -14.99 -19.72
CA ARG A 174 1.15 -15.73 -20.77
C ARG A 174 2.09 -16.17 -21.89
N SER A 175 3.02 -15.30 -22.29
CA SER A 175 3.91 -15.52 -23.44
C SER A 175 5.16 -16.32 -23.10
N SER A 176 5.73 -16.13 -21.92
CA SER A 176 6.99 -16.76 -21.53
C SER A 176 7.01 -17.07 -20.03
N PRO A 177 6.48 -18.22 -19.61
CA PRO A 177 6.44 -18.59 -18.18
C PRO A 177 7.79 -19.08 -17.66
N SER A 178 8.93 -18.55 -18.13
CA SER A 178 10.23 -18.93 -17.56
C SER A 178 10.37 -18.28 -16.20
N LEU A 179 10.48 -19.15 -15.18
CA LEU A 179 10.56 -18.75 -13.77
C LEU A 179 11.90 -18.15 -13.36
N THR A 180 12.90 -18.25 -14.23
CA THR A 180 14.31 -18.06 -13.87
C THR A 180 14.78 -16.62 -13.95
N ASP A 181 14.09 -15.76 -14.72
CA ASP A 181 14.64 -14.46 -15.08
C ASP A 181 14.27 -13.35 -14.10
N LEU A 182 13.11 -13.45 -13.45
CA LEU A 182 12.69 -12.44 -12.48
C LEU A 182 13.33 -12.68 -11.09
N PRO A 183 13.78 -11.62 -10.40
CA PRO A 183 14.26 -11.74 -9.03
C PRO A 183 13.17 -12.32 -8.12
N ARG A 184 13.50 -13.38 -7.37
CA ARG A 184 12.53 -13.97 -6.44
C ARG A 184 11.97 -12.92 -5.48
N PHE A 185 10.65 -12.92 -5.29
CA PHE A 185 9.94 -12.01 -4.39
C PHE A 185 10.19 -10.53 -4.70
N TRP A 186 10.34 -10.19 -5.99
CA TRP A 186 10.70 -8.85 -6.40
C TRP A 186 9.71 -7.78 -5.89
N GLU A 187 8.42 -8.09 -5.79
CA GLU A 187 7.41 -7.18 -5.26
C GLU A 187 7.68 -6.83 -3.79
N LEU A 188 8.04 -7.84 -2.97
CA LEU A 188 8.40 -7.61 -1.56
C LEU A 188 9.73 -6.88 -1.42
N LYS A 189 10.71 -7.18 -2.28
CA LYS A 189 11.99 -6.45 -2.33
C LYS A 189 11.76 -4.99 -2.71
N PHE A 190 10.89 -4.74 -3.69
CA PHE A 190 10.50 -3.39 -4.07
C PHE A 190 9.83 -2.65 -2.89
N CYS A 191 8.87 -3.26 -2.20
CA CYS A 191 8.28 -2.70 -0.98
C CYS A 191 9.33 -2.44 0.10
N GLY A 192 10.27 -3.37 0.29
CA GLY A 192 11.37 -3.22 1.25
C GLY A 192 12.28 -2.03 0.94
N LEU A 193 12.48 -1.69 -0.34
CA LEU A 193 13.21 -0.49 -0.76
C LEU A 193 12.38 0.78 -0.64
N CYS A 194 11.06 0.71 -0.81
CA CYS A 194 10.16 1.84 -0.62
C CYS A 194 9.97 2.22 0.85
N LEU A 195 10.06 1.25 1.78
CA LEU A 195 9.85 1.50 3.21
C LEU A 195 10.81 2.53 3.81
N PRO A 196 12.15 2.46 3.62
CA PRO A 196 13.06 3.48 4.11
C PRO A 196 12.82 4.86 3.48
N ILE A 197 12.37 4.92 2.21
CA ILE A 197 12.00 6.17 1.56
C ILE A 197 10.79 6.79 2.26
N LEU A 198 9.76 5.97 2.52
CA LEU A 198 8.57 6.42 3.24
C LEU A 198 8.91 6.90 4.67
N LEU A 199 9.73 6.14 5.40
CA LEU A 199 10.23 6.54 6.73
C LEU A 199 11.02 7.85 6.65
N GLY A 200 11.87 8.00 5.63
CA GLY A 200 12.61 9.24 5.40
C GLY A 200 11.70 10.43 5.16
N MET A 201 10.67 10.28 4.34
CA MET A 201 9.65 11.32 4.14
C MET A 201 8.92 11.67 5.43
N MET A 202 8.55 10.66 6.23
CA MET A 202 7.93 10.88 7.54
C MET A 202 8.86 11.65 8.49
N PHE A 203 10.14 11.31 8.54
CA PHE A 203 11.11 12.03 9.37
C PHE A 203 11.28 13.49 8.96
N ILE A 204 11.27 13.78 7.65
CA ILE A 204 11.26 15.15 7.13
C ILE A 204 10.02 15.90 7.63
N ILE A 205 8.84 15.30 7.51
CA ILE A 205 7.58 15.90 7.96
C ILE A 205 7.61 16.13 9.48
N PHE A 206 8.09 15.17 10.27
CA PHE A 206 8.18 15.29 11.72
C PHE A 206 9.15 16.41 12.15
N GLY A 207 10.29 16.52 11.51
CA GLY A 207 11.22 17.60 11.80
C GLY A 207 10.63 18.98 11.50
N PHE A 208 9.94 19.16 10.38
CA PHE A 208 9.23 20.41 10.08
C PHE A 208 8.05 20.66 11.01
N ARG A 209 7.29 19.61 11.36
CA ARG A 209 6.19 19.71 12.32
C ARG A 209 6.69 20.18 13.70
N SER A 210 7.84 19.69 14.16
CA SER A 210 8.42 20.11 15.44
C SER A 210 8.70 21.61 15.50
N VAL A 211 9.17 22.19 14.41
CA VAL A 211 9.38 23.65 14.33
C VAL A 211 8.04 24.41 14.38
N ARG A 212 7.03 23.92 13.66
CA ARG A 212 5.71 24.57 13.60
C ARG A 212 4.99 24.58 14.94
N PHE A 213 5.14 23.54 15.75
CA PHE A 213 4.45 23.39 17.04
C PHE A 213 5.37 23.67 18.25
N GLN A 214 6.55 24.26 18.01
CA GLN A 214 7.52 24.61 19.06
C GLN A 214 7.92 23.43 19.95
N GLU A 215 8.00 22.27 19.34
CA GLU A 215 8.45 21.03 19.98
C GLU A 215 9.97 21.04 20.24
N THR A 216 10.49 19.98 20.80
CA THR A 216 11.91 19.86 21.17
C THR A 216 12.83 20.07 19.96
N PRO A 217 13.75 21.04 19.96
CA PRO A 217 14.54 21.47 18.78
C PRO A 217 15.38 20.33 18.15
N TRP A 218 15.80 19.34 18.93
CA TRP A 218 16.57 18.20 18.42
C TRP A 218 15.82 17.38 17.37
N LEU A 219 14.47 17.41 17.36
CA LEU A 219 13.65 16.74 16.33
C LEU A 219 13.91 17.28 14.93
N LEU A 220 14.48 18.48 14.80
CA LEU A 220 14.90 19.03 13.52
C LEU A 220 15.99 18.15 12.86
N SER A 221 16.81 17.44 13.66
CA SER A 221 17.80 16.49 13.15
C SER A 221 17.15 15.34 12.35
N MET A 222 15.86 15.04 12.59
CA MET A 222 15.13 14.05 11.81
C MET A 222 15.03 14.44 10.32
N VAL A 223 15.02 15.75 9.99
CA VAL A 223 15.05 16.19 8.59
C VAL A 223 16.31 15.67 7.90
N LEU A 224 17.47 15.81 8.55
CA LEU A 224 18.74 15.32 7.99
C LEU A 224 18.70 13.80 7.77
N ILE A 225 18.27 13.05 8.79
CA ILE A 225 18.14 11.59 8.69
C ILE A 225 17.18 11.22 7.56
N GLY A 226 16.04 11.91 7.47
CA GLY A 226 15.05 11.69 6.42
C GLY A 226 15.60 11.93 5.02
N VAL A 227 16.33 13.04 4.82
CA VAL A 227 16.98 13.36 3.55
C VAL A 227 18.03 12.29 3.20
N LEU A 228 18.82 11.84 4.15
CA LEU A 228 19.82 10.78 3.93
C LEU A 228 19.15 9.46 3.51
N LEU A 229 18.07 9.05 4.19
CA LEU A 229 17.33 7.85 3.83
C LEU A 229 16.76 7.93 2.41
N VAL A 230 16.08 9.02 2.08
CA VAL A 230 15.51 9.20 0.73
C VAL A 230 16.62 9.21 -0.32
N SER A 231 17.68 9.98 -0.13
CA SER A 231 18.78 10.11 -1.08
C SER A 231 19.52 8.77 -1.30
N PHE A 232 19.64 7.94 -0.26
CA PHE A 232 20.32 6.66 -0.35
C PHE A 232 19.44 5.57 -1.01
N PHE A 233 18.16 5.48 -0.66
CA PHE A 233 17.31 4.40 -1.11
C PHE A 233 16.58 4.69 -2.43
N TRP A 234 16.30 5.95 -2.77
CA TRP A 234 15.64 6.32 -4.02
C TRP A 234 16.34 5.81 -5.27
N PRO A 235 17.65 6.05 -5.50
CA PRO A 235 18.32 5.54 -6.69
C PRO A 235 18.38 4.02 -6.73
N ARG A 236 18.52 3.35 -5.58
CA ARG A 236 18.50 1.87 -5.49
C ARG A 236 17.16 1.28 -5.85
N MET A 237 16.10 1.87 -5.35
CA MET A 237 14.73 1.47 -5.69
C MET A 237 14.46 1.66 -7.19
N LYS A 238 14.86 2.82 -7.74
CA LYS A 238 14.69 3.13 -9.16
C LYS A 238 15.48 2.15 -10.06
N SER A 239 16.73 1.86 -9.71
CA SER A 239 17.57 0.90 -10.44
C SER A 239 16.97 -0.51 -10.40
N PHE A 240 16.60 -0.99 -9.21
CA PHE A 240 15.97 -2.30 -9.06
C PHE A 240 14.66 -2.41 -9.85
N TYR A 241 13.81 -1.39 -9.78
CA TYR A 241 12.56 -1.33 -10.54
C TYR A 241 12.80 -1.38 -12.05
N SER A 242 13.78 -0.59 -12.55
CA SER A 242 14.15 -0.59 -13.95
C SER A 242 14.63 -1.95 -14.43
N GLN A 243 15.49 -2.64 -13.66
CA GLN A 243 15.96 -3.98 -14.00
C GLN A 243 14.81 -4.99 -14.12
N VAL A 244 13.87 -4.99 -13.17
CA VAL A 244 12.69 -5.89 -13.21
C VAL A 244 11.88 -5.66 -14.49
N PHE A 245 11.60 -4.40 -14.83
CA PHE A 245 10.77 -4.09 -15.99
C PHE A 245 11.51 -4.22 -17.32
N GLN A 246 12.82 -4.14 -17.35
CA GLN A 246 13.62 -4.54 -18.53
C GLN A 246 13.46 -6.03 -18.84
N ILE A 247 13.46 -6.89 -17.80
CA ILE A 247 13.20 -8.33 -17.96
C ILE A 247 11.77 -8.58 -18.47
N ILE A 248 10.77 -7.92 -17.88
CA ILE A 248 9.35 -8.11 -18.22
C ILE A 248 9.04 -7.65 -19.65
N HIS A 249 9.64 -6.56 -20.13
CA HIS A 249 9.40 -6.05 -21.49
C HIS A 249 10.19 -6.80 -22.57
N GLY A 250 11.11 -7.69 -22.19
CA GLY A 250 12.12 -8.23 -23.09
C GLY A 250 13.22 -7.21 -23.37
N ASN A 251 14.46 -7.68 -23.50
CA ASN A 251 15.54 -6.78 -23.90
C ASN A 251 15.36 -6.46 -25.41
N PRO A 252 15.13 -5.22 -25.84
CA PRO A 252 14.92 -4.89 -27.27
C PRO A 252 16.09 -5.32 -28.15
N GLU A 253 17.29 -5.57 -27.59
CA GLU A 253 18.42 -6.11 -28.30
C GLU A 253 18.25 -7.59 -28.69
N THR A 254 17.45 -8.38 -27.96
CA THR A 254 17.20 -9.80 -28.29
C THR A 254 16.12 -9.97 -29.37
N GLU A 255 15.28 -9.00 -29.60
CA GLU A 255 14.25 -9.05 -30.65
C GLU A 255 14.89 -8.90 -32.06
N ASN A 256 15.94 -8.11 -32.19
CA ASN A 256 16.70 -7.95 -33.45
C ASN A 256 17.54 -9.20 -33.85
N VAL A 257 17.80 -10.12 -32.92
CA VAL A 257 18.51 -11.37 -33.20
C VAL A 257 17.54 -12.50 -33.61
N ARG A 258 16.27 -12.42 -33.24
CA ARG A 258 15.24 -13.40 -33.62
C ARG A 258 14.59 -13.14 -35.00
N THR A 259 14.81 -11.95 -35.56
CA THR A 259 14.27 -11.55 -36.88
C THR A 259 15.32 -11.58 -38.00
N LYS A 260 16.52 -12.06 -37.73
CA LYS A 260 17.55 -12.43 -38.70
C LYS A 260 17.74 -13.95 -38.73
#